data_40ee77a095f520cca296ae2b2761ee4c
#
_entry.id   40ee77a095f520cca296ae2b2761ee4c
#
_cell.length_a   1.000
_cell.length_b   1.000
_cell.length_c   1.000
_cell.angle_alpha   90.00
_cell.angle_beta   90.00
_cell.angle_gamma   90.00
#
_symmetry.space_group_name_H-M   'P 1'
#
loop_
_entity.id
_entity.type
_entity.pdbx_description
1 polymer ?
#
loop_
_entity_poly.entity_id
_entity_poly.type
_entity_poly.pdbx_seq_one_letter_code
_entity_poly.pdbx_strand_id
1 'polypeptide(L)'
;LDSMERMHPALRSRIRGYGYEVYVNTTMDDTDANRRRLIRFIAQEVKNEMKKKSGKPIPHFNRAAVGLVLKEAQRRAGRRGKLTLRLRELGGLVRVAGDLAAEEDAPLVTPDHITRARIIAKPLEQQIADRYIERQNEYAMLVNSGARVGRVNGLAVLGADSGLSDFSGIVLPVEALVTPAQGRNGAVYATGGLSELAKESVTNINAVVKKLTGKDIADYDIHVQF
;
A
#
# COMPACT_ATOMS: atom_id res chain seq x y z
N LEU A 1 -16.61 7.75 0.37
CA LEU A 1 -16.23 7.46 -1.03
C LEU A 1 -14.78 7.89 -1.21
N ASP A 2 -13.88 6.94 -1.44
CA ASP A 2 -12.45 7.22 -1.58
C ASP A 2 -12.13 7.91 -2.92
N SER A 3 -13.03 7.86 -3.87
CA SER A 3 -12.88 8.54 -5.15
C SER A 3 -14.24 8.92 -5.72
N MET A 4 -14.37 10.18 -6.12
CA MET A 4 -15.53 10.65 -6.88
C MET A 4 -15.52 10.16 -8.33
N GLU A 5 -14.38 9.68 -8.83
CA GLU A 5 -14.19 9.17 -10.18
C GLU A 5 -15.01 7.91 -10.43
N ARG A 6 -15.23 7.10 -9.39
CA ARG A 6 -16.05 5.88 -9.46
C ARG A 6 -17.56 6.13 -9.38
N MET A 7 -17.98 7.37 -9.13
CA MET A 7 -19.39 7.70 -9.04
C MET A 7 -19.95 7.99 -10.44
N HIS A 8 -21.06 7.31 -10.78
CA HIS A 8 -21.74 7.55 -12.05
C HIS A 8 -22.15 9.02 -12.20
N PRO A 9 -21.86 9.69 -13.35
CA PRO A 9 -22.12 11.12 -13.54
C PRO A 9 -23.56 11.56 -13.23
N ALA A 10 -24.55 10.73 -13.57
CA ALA A 10 -25.96 11.01 -13.29
C ALA A 10 -26.26 11.07 -11.78
N LEU A 11 -25.61 10.21 -10.97
CA LEU A 11 -25.77 10.23 -9.51
C LEU A 11 -25.14 11.50 -8.93
N ARG A 12 -23.96 11.88 -9.43
CA ARG A 12 -23.26 13.10 -9.02
C ARG A 12 -24.08 14.35 -9.32
N SER A 13 -24.68 14.41 -10.54
CA SER A 13 -25.57 15.50 -10.94
C SER A 13 -26.78 15.63 -10.02
N ARG A 14 -27.42 14.51 -9.63
CA ARG A 14 -28.54 14.51 -8.70
C ARG A 14 -28.16 15.02 -7.32
N ILE A 15 -27.02 14.57 -6.78
CA ILE A 15 -26.53 15.01 -5.46
C ILE A 15 -26.32 16.53 -5.46
N ARG A 16 -25.72 17.10 -6.53
CA ARG A 16 -25.53 18.54 -6.67
C ARG A 16 -26.84 19.31 -6.75
N GLY A 17 -27.86 18.74 -7.35
CA GLY A 17 -29.17 19.38 -7.47
C GLY A 17 -29.96 19.50 -6.18
N TYR A 18 -29.67 18.63 -5.20
CA TYR A 18 -30.44 18.54 -3.93
C TYR A 18 -29.64 18.86 -2.66
N GLY A 19 -28.37 19.21 -2.80
CA GLY A 19 -27.51 19.46 -1.63
C GLY A 19 -26.22 20.19 -1.98
N TYR A 20 -25.29 20.17 -1.05
CA TYR A 20 -23.94 20.70 -1.22
C TYR A 20 -22.90 19.60 -0.96
N GLU A 21 -21.81 19.67 -1.70
CA GLU A 21 -20.70 18.73 -1.58
C GLU A 21 -19.71 19.24 -0.52
N VAL A 22 -19.34 18.38 0.43
CA VAL A 22 -18.32 18.68 1.43
C VAL A 22 -17.16 17.73 1.25
N TYR A 23 -15.96 18.28 1.04
CA TYR A 23 -14.75 17.49 1.00
C TYR A 23 -14.30 17.10 2.41
N VAL A 24 -14.22 15.81 2.68
CA VAL A 24 -13.75 15.29 3.97
C VAL A 24 -12.32 14.83 3.82
N ASN A 25 -11.42 15.38 4.63
CA ASN A 25 -10.02 14.98 4.65
C ASN A 25 -9.86 13.54 5.16
N THR A 26 -8.96 12.78 4.55
CA THR A 26 -8.60 11.42 4.98
C THR A 26 -7.49 11.42 6.04
N THR A 27 -6.87 12.56 6.30
CA THR A 27 -5.79 12.73 7.27
C THR A 27 -5.96 13.99 8.09
N MET A 28 -5.37 14.01 9.29
CA MET A 28 -5.25 15.19 10.16
C MET A 28 -3.80 15.39 10.58
N ASP A 29 -3.45 16.58 11.07
CA ASP A 29 -2.11 16.89 11.57
C ASP A 29 -1.75 16.04 12.79
N ASP A 30 -0.50 15.60 12.87
CA ASP A 30 0.04 14.86 14.01
C ASP A 30 0.43 15.83 15.12
N THR A 31 -0.56 16.28 15.87
CA THR A 31 -0.41 17.14 17.05
C THR A 31 -0.80 16.38 18.31
N ASP A 32 -0.34 16.85 19.46
CA ASP A 32 -0.72 16.25 20.76
C ASP A 32 -2.23 16.25 21.00
N ALA A 33 -2.93 17.29 20.52
CA ALA A 33 -4.38 17.35 20.59
C ALA A 33 -5.04 16.24 19.76
N ASN A 34 -4.55 16.00 18.54
CA ASN A 34 -5.07 14.97 17.65
C ASN A 34 -4.67 13.55 18.11
N ARG A 35 -3.46 13.38 18.65
CA ARG A 35 -3.08 12.12 19.31
C ARG A 35 -4.02 11.79 20.47
N ARG A 36 -4.34 12.77 21.33
CA ARG A 36 -5.34 12.60 22.40
C ARG A 36 -6.73 12.23 21.87
N ARG A 37 -7.15 12.77 20.73
CA ARG A 37 -8.42 12.37 20.08
C ARG A 37 -8.40 10.90 19.63
N LEU A 38 -7.31 10.44 19.04
CA LEU A 38 -7.16 9.02 18.67
C LEU A 38 -7.12 8.10 19.89
N ILE A 39 -6.48 8.50 20.98
CA ILE A 39 -6.51 7.74 22.25
C ILE A 39 -7.94 7.62 22.78
N ARG A 40 -8.74 8.69 22.72
CA ARG A 40 -10.15 8.64 23.07
C ARG A 40 -10.96 7.73 22.13
N PHE A 41 -10.64 7.75 20.85
CA PHE A 41 -11.24 6.84 19.88
C PHE A 41 -10.93 5.38 20.23
N ILE A 42 -9.68 5.02 20.56
CA ILE A 42 -9.32 3.66 21.01
C ILE A 42 -10.15 3.27 22.25
N ALA A 43 -10.21 4.14 23.25
CA ALA A 43 -11.02 3.91 24.44
C ALA A 43 -12.52 3.73 24.14
N GLN A 44 -13.03 4.48 23.15
CA GLN A 44 -14.42 4.35 22.69
C GLN A 44 -14.67 3.00 22.00
N GLU A 45 -13.75 2.53 21.15
CA GLU A 45 -13.85 1.23 20.51
C GLU A 45 -13.86 0.11 21.57
N VAL A 46 -12.96 0.14 22.55
CA VAL A 46 -12.95 -0.80 23.66
C VAL A 46 -14.29 -0.80 24.42
N LYS A 47 -14.79 0.40 24.74
CA LYS A 47 -16.08 0.54 25.44
C LYS A 47 -17.27 0.02 24.62
N ASN A 48 -17.23 0.20 23.31
CA ASN A 48 -18.29 -0.28 22.40
C ASN A 48 -18.29 -1.81 22.33
N GLU A 49 -17.09 -2.44 22.25
CA GLU A 49 -16.98 -3.90 22.26
C GLU A 49 -17.40 -4.50 23.62
N MET A 50 -17.08 -3.88 24.75
CA MET A 50 -17.54 -4.30 26.08
C MET A 50 -19.08 -4.29 26.23
N LYS A 51 -19.79 -3.48 25.46
CA LYS A 51 -21.26 -3.41 25.46
C LYS A 51 -21.92 -4.52 24.63
N LYS A 52 -21.20 -5.17 23.75
CA LYS A 52 -21.74 -6.28 22.96
C LYS A 52 -22.01 -7.47 23.88
N LYS A 53 -23.21 -8.01 23.83
CA LYS A 53 -23.62 -9.17 24.65
C LYS A 53 -23.03 -10.48 24.14
N SER A 54 -22.31 -10.49 23.03
CA SER A 54 -21.74 -11.67 22.39
C SER A 54 -20.22 -11.62 22.46
N GLY A 55 -19.61 -12.62 23.07
CA GLY A 55 -18.17 -12.78 23.18
C GLY A 55 -17.57 -12.32 24.51
N LYS A 56 -16.28 -12.58 24.70
CA LYS A 56 -15.50 -12.08 25.85
C LYS A 56 -15.29 -10.56 25.69
N PRO A 57 -15.37 -9.76 26.76
CA PRO A 57 -15.04 -8.34 26.67
C PRO A 57 -13.54 -8.16 26.39
N ILE A 58 -13.23 -7.28 25.44
CA ILE A 58 -11.82 -6.99 25.15
C ILE A 58 -11.17 -6.18 26.29
N PRO A 59 -9.93 -6.51 26.67
CA PRO A 59 -9.24 -5.80 27.74
C PRO A 59 -8.80 -4.38 27.32
N HIS A 60 -8.46 -3.55 28.32
CA HIS A 60 -7.89 -2.24 28.07
C HIS A 60 -6.47 -2.34 27.48
N PHE A 61 -6.09 -1.32 26.73
CA PHE A 61 -4.77 -1.23 26.10
C PHE A 61 -3.75 -0.62 27.08
N ASN A 62 -2.58 -1.23 27.19
CA ASN A 62 -1.47 -0.60 27.90
C ASN A 62 -0.90 0.58 27.11
N ARG A 63 -0.10 1.43 27.74
CA ARG A 63 0.47 2.65 27.13
C ARG A 63 1.30 2.34 25.88
N ALA A 64 2.07 1.26 25.89
CA ALA A 64 2.93 0.87 24.78
C ALA A 64 2.11 0.40 23.58
N ALA A 65 1.04 -0.38 23.78
CA ALA A 65 0.11 -0.79 22.74
C ALA A 65 -0.59 0.40 22.10
N VAL A 66 -1.09 1.37 22.90
CA VAL A 66 -1.64 2.63 22.38
C VAL A 66 -0.62 3.37 21.52
N GLY A 67 0.65 3.41 21.95
CA GLY A 67 1.75 4.00 21.16
C GLY A 67 1.92 3.34 19.79
N LEU A 68 1.79 2.02 19.70
CA LEU A 68 1.83 1.30 18.41
C LEU A 68 0.61 1.58 17.53
N VAL A 69 -0.58 1.71 18.09
CA VAL A 69 -1.77 2.12 17.31
C VAL A 69 -1.59 3.53 16.74
N LEU A 70 -1.00 4.47 17.50
CA LEU A 70 -0.68 5.81 16.99
C LEU A 70 0.37 5.77 15.88
N LYS A 71 1.41 4.94 16.00
CA LYS A 71 2.39 4.71 14.91
C LYS A 71 1.72 4.12 13.67
N GLU A 72 0.78 3.21 13.85
CA GLU A 72 0.01 2.66 12.73
C GLU A 72 -0.88 3.72 12.08
N ALA A 73 -1.45 4.63 12.85
CA ALA A 73 -2.20 5.77 12.32
C ALA A 73 -1.31 6.72 11.49
N GLN A 74 -0.05 6.94 11.90
CA GLN A 74 0.94 7.68 11.10
C GLN A 74 1.28 6.94 9.80
N ARG A 75 1.56 5.62 9.89
CA ARG A 75 1.89 4.79 8.73
C ARG A 75 0.77 4.81 7.68
N ARG A 76 -0.49 4.65 8.12
CA ARG A 76 -1.67 4.66 7.23
C ARG A 76 -1.98 6.03 6.65
N ALA A 77 -1.50 7.10 7.24
CA ALA A 77 -1.65 8.44 6.67
C ALA A 77 -0.84 8.62 5.38
N GLY A 78 0.24 7.85 5.18
CA GLY A 78 1.10 7.91 4.00
C GLY A 78 1.84 9.24 3.81
N ARG A 79 1.76 10.16 4.78
CA ARG A 79 2.36 11.49 4.74
C ARG A 79 3.03 11.80 6.07
N ARG A 80 4.24 12.37 6.00
CA ARG A 80 4.98 12.82 7.19
C ARG A 80 4.18 13.87 7.96
N GLY A 81 4.12 13.73 9.29
CA GLY A 81 3.42 14.66 10.18
C GLY A 81 1.89 14.58 10.11
N LYS A 82 1.34 13.50 9.57
CA LYS A 82 -0.10 13.28 9.50
C LYS A 82 -0.52 11.99 10.21
N LEU A 83 -1.78 11.96 10.64
CA LEU A 83 -2.48 10.80 11.20
C LEU A 83 -3.68 10.48 10.31
N THR A 84 -3.99 9.20 10.13
CA THR A 84 -5.16 8.79 9.34
C THR A 84 -6.47 9.14 10.03
N LEU A 85 -7.47 9.50 9.24
CA LEU A 85 -8.88 9.60 9.61
C LEU A 85 -9.71 8.40 9.11
N ARG A 86 -9.08 7.40 8.51
CA ARG A 86 -9.72 6.12 8.15
C ARG A 86 -9.98 5.31 9.43
N LEU A 87 -10.84 5.83 10.30
CA LEU A 87 -11.06 5.28 11.64
C LEU A 87 -11.68 3.88 11.63
N ARG A 88 -12.43 3.50 10.59
CA ARG A 88 -12.98 2.15 10.45
C ARG A 88 -11.88 1.09 10.38
N GLU A 89 -10.85 1.33 9.58
CA GLU A 89 -9.72 0.42 9.44
C GLU A 89 -8.86 0.38 10.70
N LEU A 90 -8.63 1.54 11.33
CA LEU A 90 -7.89 1.63 12.59
C LEU A 90 -8.65 0.94 13.73
N GLY A 91 -9.98 1.09 13.78
CA GLY A 91 -10.85 0.40 14.72
C GLY A 91 -10.86 -1.11 14.51
N GLY A 92 -10.74 -1.58 13.25
CA GLY A 92 -10.55 -2.99 12.94
C GLY A 92 -9.32 -3.57 13.61
N LEU A 93 -8.17 -2.87 13.51
CA LEU A 93 -6.94 -3.27 14.21
C LEU A 93 -7.12 -3.31 15.73
N VAL A 94 -7.78 -2.30 16.31
CA VAL A 94 -8.06 -2.24 17.76
C VAL A 94 -8.89 -3.44 18.21
N ARG A 95 -9.95 -3.78 17.47
CA ARG A 95 -10.81 -4.92 17.79
C ARG A 95 -10.06 -6.25 17.72
N VAL A 96 -9.35 -6.51 16.61
CA VAL A 96 -8.58 -7.76 16.45
C VAL A 96 -7.52 -7.91 17.54
N ALA A 97 -6.82 -6.83 17.91
CA ALA A 97 -5.85 -6.89 19.01
C ALA A 97 -6.52 -7.14 20.37
N GLY A 98 -7.71 -6.59 20.57
CA GLY A 98 -8.52 -6.83 21.74
C GLY A 98 -9.01 -8.28 21.83
N ASP A 99 -9.49 -8.84 20.71
CA ASP A 99 -9.95 -10.23 20.62
C ASP A 99 -8.82 -11.20 20.94
N LEU A 100 -7.62 -11.00 20.37
CA LEU A 100 -6.44 -11.81 20.67
C LEU A 100 -6.10 -11.81 22.18
N ALA A 101 -6.13 -10.62 22.80
CA ALA A 101 -5.87 -10.51 24.22
C ALA A 101 -6.96 -11.17 25.09
N ALA A 102 -8.23 -11.09 24.64
CA ALA A 102 -9.35 -11.75 25.32
C ALA A 102 -9.32 -13.28 25.18
N GLU A 103 -8.88 -13.80 24.03
CA GLU A 103 -8.68 -15.25 23.82
C GLU A 103 -7.59 -15.81 24.73
N GLU A 104 -6.55 -15.04 24.98
CA GLU A 104 -5.42 -15.39 25.85
C GLU A 104 -5.68 -15.11 27.34
N ASP A 105 -6.87 -14.65 27.71
CA ASP A 105 -7.21 -14.19 29.06
C ASP A 105 -6.20 -13.14 29.61
N ALA A 106 -5.59 -12.36 28.71
CA ALA A 106 -4.62 -11.34 29.07
C ALA A 106 -5.29 -10.16 29.79
N PRO A 107 -4.71 -9.62 30.87
CA PRO A 107 -5.32 -8.50 31.62
C PRO A 107 -5.31 -7.19 30.82
N LEU A 108 -4.40 -7.03 29.87
CA LEU A 108 -4.24 -5.84 29.03
C LEU A 108 -3.81 -6.22 27.62
N VAL A 109 -4.23 -5.43 26.64
CA VAL A 109 -3.67 -5.49 25.27
C VAL A 109 -2.24 -4.95 25.29
N THR A 110 -1.30 -5.75 24.80
CA THR A 110 0.14 -5.45 24.74
C THR A 110 0.60 -5.11 23.33
N PRO A 111 1.84 -4.61 23.12
CA PRO A 111 2.44 -4.41 21.80
C PRO A 111 2.46 -5.67 20.93
N ASP A 112 2.61 -6.85 21.52
CA ASP A 112 2.60 -8.12 20.79
C ASP A 112 1.24 -8.37 20.14
N HIS A 113 0.14 -8.19 20.88
CA HIS A 113 -1.21 -8.30 20.33
C HIS A 113 -1.42 -7.35 19.13
N ILE A 114 -0.88 -6.11 19.18
CA ILE A 114 -0.96 -5.16 18.05
C ILE A 114 -0.18 -5.67 16.84
N THR A 115 1.02 -6.21 17.07
CA THR A 115 1.88 -6.74 16.01
C THR A 115 1.23 -7.92 15.30
N ARG A 116 0.66 -8.85 16.04
CA ARG A 116 -0.08 -10.01 15.53
C ARG A 116 -1.36 -9.58 14.82
N ALA A 117 -2.11 -8.67 15.44
CA ALA A 117 -3.33 -8.11 14.85
C ALA A 117 -3.09 -7.45 13.49
N ARG A 118 -1.95 -6.78 13.28
CA ARG A 118 -1.57 -6.21 11.98
C ARG A 118 -1.43 -7.27 10.89
N ILE A 119 -1.01 -8.46 11.24
CA ILE A 119 -0.87 -9.58 10.29
C ILE A 119 -2.25 -10.17 9.97
N ILE A 120 -3.07 -10.41 10.99
CA ILE A 120 -4.41 -11.01 10.86
C ILE A 120 -5.39 -10.05 10.17
N ALA A 121 -5.34 -8.76 10.52
CA ALA A 121 -6.22 -7.73 10.00
C ALA A 121 -5.76 -7.13 8.64
N LYS A 122 -4.85 -7.80 7.94
CA LYS A 122 -4.47 -7.39 6.57
C LYS A 122 -5.67 -7.45 5.64
N PRO A 123 -5.90 -6.43 4.80
CA PRO A 123 -6.89 -6.50 3.73
C PRO A 123 -6.63 -7.71 2.83
N LEU A 124 -7.69 -8.26 2.24
CA LEU A 124 -7.59 -9.43 1.36
C LEU A 124 -6.64 -9.19 0.19
N GLU A 125 -6.68 -7.99 -0.35
CA GLU A 125 -5.82 -7.54 -1.44
C GLU A 125 -4.32 -7.66 -1.06
N GLN A 126 -3.98 -7.24 0.14
CA GLN A 126 -2.61 -7.35 0.63
C GLN A 126 -2.21 -8.82 0.88
N GLN A 127 -3.15 -9.65 1.34
CA GLN A 127 -2.91 -11.09 1.49
C GLN A 127 -2.65 -11.77 0.14
N ILE A 128 -3.36 -11.35 -0.91
CA ILE A 128 -3.15 -11.84 -2.28
C ILE A 128 -1.78 -11.40 -2.79
N ALA A 129 -1.40 -10.14 -2.57
CA ALA A 129 -0.08 -9.63 -2.96
C ALA A 129 1.05 -10.36 -2.23
N ASP A 130 0.91 -10.63 -0.92
CA ASP A 130 1.89 -11.39 -0.14
C ASP A 130 2.06 -12.82 -0.72
N ARG A 131 0.97 -13.51 -1.04
CA ARG A 131 1.02 -14.85 -1.67
C ARG A 131 1.65 -14.83 -3.06
N TYR A 132 1.43 -13.77 -3.82
CA TYR A 132 2.08 -13.60 -5.11
C TYR A 132 3.60 -13.48 -4.96
N ILE A 133 4.07 -12.71 -3.97
CA ILE A 133 5.49 -12.57 -3.66
C ILE A 133 6.09 -13.90 -3.17
N GLU A 134 5.39 -14.62 -2.28
CA GLU A 134 5.80 -15.94 -1.81
C GLU A 134 6.02 -16.91 -3.00
N ARG A 135 5.04 -16.95 -3.92
CA ARG A 135 5.12 -17.79 -5.11
C ARG A 135 6.27 -17.40 -6.03
N GLN A 136 6.53 -16.09 -6.20
CA GLN A 136 7.69 -15.65 -7.00
C GLN A 136 9.02 -16.04 -6.34
N ASN A 137 9.09 -16.01 -5.00
CA ASN A 137 10.28 -16.46 -4.27
C ASN A 137 10.51 -17.97 -4.42
N GLU A 138 9.45 -18.79 -4.41
CA GLU A 138 9.54 -20.25 -4.64
C GLU A 138 10.16 -20.58 -6.00
N TYR A 139 9.87 -19.79 -7.03
CA TYR A 139 10.46 -19.96 -8.37
C TYR A 139 11.82 -19.26 -8.54
N ALA A 140 12.41 -18.73 -7.46
CA ALA A 140 13.65 -17.94 -7.49
C ALA A 140 13.63 -16.78 -8.50
N MET A 141 12.44 -16.24 -8.77
CA MET A 141 12.27 -15.12 -9.70
C MET A 141 12.76 -13.79 -9.12
N LEU A 142 12.76 -13.66 -7.79
CA LEU A 142 13.27 -12.49 -7.10
C LEU A 142 14.66 -12.76 -6.55
N VAL A 143 15.62 -11.90 -6.88
CA VAL A 143 16.99 -11.94 -6.37
C VAL A 143 17.14 -10.89 -5.29
N ASN A 144 17.25 -11.32 -4.03
CA ASN A 144 17.31 -10.44 -2.87
C ASN A 144 18.74 -10.07 -2.45
N SER A 145 19.77 -10.69 -3.06
CA SER A 145 21.17 -10.45 -2.74
C SER A 145 22.06 -10.59 -3.98
N GLY A 146 23.19 -9.91 -3.96
CA GLY A 146 24.12 -9.88 -5.06
C GLY A 146 23.75 -8.88 -6.16
N ALA A 147 24.46 -8.92 -7.27
CA ALA A 147 24.25 -8.11 -8.46
C ALA A 147 24.22 -8.99 -9.71
N ARG A 148 23.32 -8.68 -10.63
CA ARG A 148 23.20 -9.35 -11.93
C ARG A 148 23.07 -8.31 -13.03
N VAL A 149 23.93 -8.37 -14.03
CA VAL A 149 23.86 -7.48 -15.20
C VAL A 149 22.56 -7.79 -15.98
N GLY A 150 21.87 -6.74 -16.38
CA GLY A 150 20.64 -6.86 -17.16
C GLY A 150 19.40 -7.22 -16.33
N ARG A 151 19.47 -7.24 -14.99
CA ARG A 151 18.31 -7.56 -14.14
C ARG A 151 18.24 -6.70 -12.89
N VAL A 152 17.04 -6.17 -12.59
CA VAL A 152 16.73 -5.44 -11.36
C VAL A 152 15.35 -5.84 -10.85
N ASN A 153 15.11 -5.64 -9.57
CA ASN A 153 13.76 -5.76 -9.00
C ASN A 153 13.05 -4.41 -9.16
N GLY A 154 12.01 -4.39 -9.98
CA GLY A 154 11.11 -3.26 -10.13
C GLY A 154 10.04 -3.28 -9.04
N LEU A 155 9.60 -2.09 -8.61
CA LEU A 155 8.48 -1.93 -7.69
C LEU A 155 7.30 -1.35 -8.46
N ALA A 156 6.19 -2.07 -8.50
CA ALA A 156 4.95 -1.60 -9.11
C ALA A 156 3.87 -1.39 -8.03
N VAL A 157 3.16 -0.28 -8.12
CA VAL A 157 1.98 -0.02 -7.31
C VAL A 157 0.77 -0.51 -8.09
N LEU A 158 0.01 -1.41 -7.49
CA LEU A 158 -1.27 -1.84 -8.04
C LEU A 158 -2.26 -0.68 -7.86
N GLY A 159 -2.64 -0.04 -8.96
CA GLY A 159 -3.50 1.14 -8.95
C GLY A 159 -4.93 0.86 -8.49
N ALA A 160 -5.65 1.91 -8.19
CA ALA A 160 -7.05 1.87 -7.77
C ALA A 160 -7.99 1.18 -8.79
N ASP A 161 -7.60 1.13 -10.05
CA ASP A 161 -8.35 0.48 -11.14
C ASP A 161 -8.38 -1.05 -11.01
N SER A 162 -7.43 -1.65 -10.28
CA SER A 162 -7.40 -3.09 -9.98
C SER A 162 -8.31 -3.47 -8.81
N GLY A 163 -9.03 -2.54 -8.20
CA GLY A 163 -9.86 -2.78 -7.00
C GLY A 163 -9.05 -2.95 -5.72
N LEU A 164 -7.72 -2.82 -5.80
CA LEU A 164 -6.81 -2.98 -4.69
C LEU A 164 -6.64 -1.65 -3.93
N SER A 165 -6.38 -1.74 -2.63
CA SER A 165 -6.19 -0.54 -1.81
C SER A 165 -4.90 0.19 -2.17
N ASP A 166 -4.84 1.49 -1.92
CA ASP A 166 -3.71 2.40 -2.22
C ASP A 166 -2.34 1.96 -1.64
N PHE A 167 -2.31 0.85 -0.91
CA PHE A 167 -1.11 0.35 -0.21
C PHE A 167 -0.61 -1.00 -0.73
N SER A 168 -1.15 -1.48 -1.84
CA SER A 168 -0.71 -2.73 -2.43
C SER A 168 0.36 -2.46 -3.48
N GLY A 169 1.52 -3.05 -3.31
CA GLY A 169 2.61 -3.03 -4.27
C GLY A 169 3.09 -4.45 -4.56
N ILE A 170 3.64 -4.65 -5.73
CA ILE A 170 4.29 -5.89 -6.13
C ILE A 170 5.74 -5.62 -6.51
N VAL A 171 6.57 -6.64 -6.30
CA VAL A 171 7.95 -6.66 -6.81
C VAL A 171 7.95 -7.48 -8.08
N LEU A 172 8.49 -6.93 -9.16
CA LEU A 172 8.59 -7.58 -10.46
C LEU A 172 10.05 -7.66 -10.86
N PRO A 173 10.54 -8.79 -11.41
CA PRO A 173 11.83 -8.82 -12.05
C PRO A 173 11.75 -8.01 -13.35
N VAL A 174 12.65 -7.06 -13.52
CA VAL A 174 12.82 -6.33 -14.78
C VAL A 174 14.11 -6.82 -15.40
N GLU A 175 14.02 -7.35 -16.62
CA GLU A 175 15.17 -7.88 -17.35
C GLU A 175 15.43 -7.02 -18.59
N ALA A 176 16.70 -6.71 -18.84
CA ALA A 176 17.13 -5.96 -20.01
C ALA A 176 18.21 -6.73 -20.78
N LEU A 177 18.01 -6.88 -22.07
CA LEU A 177 18.98 -7.47 -23.00
C LEU A 177 19.32 -6.46 -24.08
N VAL A 178 20.61 -6.34 -24.37
CA VAL A 178 21.11 -5.48 -25.45
C VAL A 178 21.67 -6.37 -26.55
N THR A 179 21.21 -6.15 -27.77
CA THR A 179 21.68 -6.85 -28.97
C THR A 179 22.14 -5.84 -30.03
N PRO A 180 23.01 -6.20 -30.99
CA PRO A 180 23.27 -5.35 -32.13
C PRO A 180 21.98 -5.01 -32.88
N ALA A 181 21.85 -3.77 -33.32
CA ALA A 181 20.67 -3.32 -34.06
C ALA A 181 20.47 -4.11 -35.36
N GLN A 182 19.26 -4.56 -35.64
CA GLN A 182 18.91 -5.25 -36.88
C GLN A 182 18.73 -4.31 -38.07
N GLY A 183 18.71 -3.00 -37.83
CA GLY A 183 18.48 -1.96 -38.83
C GLY A 183 19.48 -0.82 -38.74
N ARG A 184 19.17 0.29 -39.43
CA ARG A 184 20.02 1.48 -39.39
C ARG A 184 19.93 2.31 -38.12
N ASN A 185 18.88 2.08 -37.32
CA ASN A 185 18.67 2.76 -36.03
C ASN A 185 18.19 1.72 -35.01
N GLY A 186 18.89 1.65 -33.89
CA GLY A 186 18.50 0.82 -32.77
C GLY A 186 17.15 1.26 -32.15
N ALA A 187 16.47 0.30 -31.58
CA ALA A 187 15.15 0.51 -31.00
C ALA A 187 15.07 -0.03 -29.56
N VAL A 188 14.12 0.48 -28.78
CA VAL A 188 13.78 -0.07 -27.45
C VAL A 188 12.45 -0.79 -27.53
N TYR A 189 12.49 -2.07 -27.21
CA TYR A 189 11.34 -2.95 -27.16
C TYR A 189 10.97 -3.25 -25.72
N ALA A 190 9.75 -2.90 -25.32
CA ALA A 190 9.24 -3.20 -24.00
C ALA A 190 8.09 -4.20 -24.07
N THR A 191 8.18 -5.27 -23.28
CA THR A 191 7.18 -6.33 -23.19
C THR A 191 6.69 -6.49 -21.75
N GLY A 192 5.46 -7.00 -21.52
CA GLY A 192 4.93 -7.28 -20.21
C GLY A 192 3.74 -6.44 -19.76
N GLY A 193 2.73 -6.21 -20.61
CA GLY A 193 1.45 -5.62 -20.19
C GLY A 193 1.54 -4.21 -19.60
N LEU A 194 2.48 -3.40 -20.07
CA LEU A 194 2.75 -2.06 -19.57
C LEU A 194 1.62 -1.07 -19.84
N SER A 195 1.36 -0.18 -18.85
CA SER A 195 0.52 0.99 -19.05
C SER A 195 1.17 1.97 -20.05
N GLU A 196 0.38 2.87 -20.64
CA GLU A 196 0.90 3.89 -21.56
C GLU A 196 2.01 4.76 -20.92
N LEU A 197 1.84 5.15 -19.67
CA LEU A 197 2.86 5.88 -18.89
C LEU A 197 4.19 5.10 -18.76
N ALA A 198 4.12 3.79 -18.58
CA ALA A 198 5.32 2.97 -18.51
C ALA A 198 6.01 2.84 -19.88
N LYS A 199 5.24 2.75 -20.98
CA LYS A 199 5.79 2.77 -22.35
C LYS A 199 6.50 4.08 -22.66
N GLU A 200 5.93 5.23 -22.28
CA GLU A 200 6.57 6.53 -22.42
C GLU A 200 7.89 6.61 -21.63
N SER A 201 7.90 6.06 -20.41
CA SER A 201 9.11 5.99 -19.59
C SER A 201 10.20 5.16 -20.26
N VAL A 202 9.85 4.03 -20.88
CA VAL A 202 10.79 3.19 -21.62
C VAL A 202 11.34 3.92 -22.83
N THR A 203 10.54 4.71 -23.56
CA THR A 203 11.00 5.52 -24.68
C THR A 203 12.07 6.52 -24.27
N ASN A 204 11.99 7.07 -23.05
CA ASN A 204 12.97 8.01 -22.52
C ASN A 204 14.27 7.34 -22.04
N ILE A 205 14.32 6.01 -21.91
CA ILE A 205 15.53 5.27 -21.49
C ILE A 205 16.72 5.58 -22.41
N ASN A 206 16.47 5.73 -23.70
CA ASN A 206 17.48 6.06 -24.70
C ASN A 206 18.31 7.29 -24.31
N ALA A 207 17.64 8.37 -23.95
CA ALA A 207 18.30 9.60 -23.54
C ALA A 207 19.13 9.41 -22.26
N VAL A 208 18.61 8.62 -21.31
CA VAL A 208 19.29 8.33 -20.03
C VAL A 208 20.52 7.48 -20.27
N VAL A 209 20.43 6.42 -21.05
CA VAL A 209 21.56 5.53 -21.35
C VAL A 209 22.66 6.32 -22.09
N LYS A 210 22.31 7.11 -23.10
CA LYS A 210 23.27 7.99 -23.81
C LYS A 210 23.96 8.96 -22.87
N LYS A 211 23.21 9.58 -21.95
CA LYS A 211 23.77 10.50 -20.94
C LYS A 211 24.73 9.81 -19.98
N LEU A 212 24.43 8.60 -19.54
CA LEU A 212 25.23 7.88 -18.54
C LEU A 212 26.46 7.17 -19.15
N THR A 213 26.34 6.64 -20.35
CA THR A 213 27.39 5.82 -20.97
C THR A 213 28.19 6.55 -22.01
N GLY A 214 27.71 7.68 -22.54
CA GLY A 214 28.30 8.40 -23.67
C GLY A 214 28.17 7.65 -25.01
N LYS A 215 27.55 6.46 -25.03
CA LYS A 215 27.36 5.64 -26.25
C LYS A 215 26.09 6.03 -26.98
N ASP A 216 26.16 6.02 -28.32
CA ASP A 216 24.94 6.12 -29.12
C ASP A 216 24.26 4.75 -29.14
N ILE A 217 22.99 4.72 -28.78
CA ILE A 217 22.18 3.50 -28.80
C ILE A 217 21.62 3.18 -30.16
N ALA A 218 21.87 4.02 -31.17
CA ALA A 218 21.46 3.74 -32.56
C ALA A 218 22.06 2.43 -33.10
N ASP A 219 23.17 1.97 -32.53
CA ASP A 219 23.83 0.72 -32.92
C ASP A 219 23.30 -0.53 -32.22
N TYR A 220 22.32 -0.35 -31.30
CA TYR A 220 21.85 -1.44 -30.43
C TYR A 220 20.32 -1.48 -30.33
N ASP A 221 19.80 -2.69 -30.28
CA ASP A 221 18.42 -2.95 -29.88
C ASP A 221 18.39 -3.31 -28.39
N ILE A 222 17.52 -2.64 -27.62
CA ILE A 222 17.35 -2.84 -26.18
C ILE A 222 16.01 -3.51 -25.95
N HIS A 223 16.01 -4.71 -25.40
CA HIS A 223 14.80 -5.42 -25.03
C HIS A 223 14.61 -5.36 -23.52
N VAL A 224 13.49 -4.82 -23.07
CA VAL A 224 13.13 -4.72 -21.65
C VAL A 224 11.87 -5.54 -21.39
N GLN A 225 11.94 -6.47 -20.46
CA GLN A 225 10.84 -7.31 -20.04
C GLN A 225 10.48 -7.05 -18.58
N PHE A 226 9.18 -6.99 -18.30
CA PHE A 226 8.61 -6.73 -16.98
C PHE A 226 7.79 -7.94 -16.49
#